data_f2348ed7f30c1b0badb4679e55fc548e
#
_entry.id   f2348ed7f30c1b0badb4679e55fc548e
#
_cell.length_a   1.000
_cell.length_b   1.000
_cell.length_c   1.000
_cell.angle_alpha   90.00
_cell.angle_beta   90.00
_cell.angle_gamma   90.00
#
_symmetry.space_group_name_H-M   'P 1'
#
loop_
_entity.id
_entity.type
_entity.pdbx_description
1 polymer ?
#
loop_
_entity_poly.entity_id
_entity_poly.type
_entity_poly.pdbx_seq_one_letter_code
_entity_poly.pdbx_strand_id
1 'polypeptide(L)'
;VKGKESDDETSSPVMKSMNITANTTKPLTATSVDAANTYDRYEKKNITVRFSGVAQGFTKLTSIEYKFVPKGVNNKTIAYKTGSSYTVKNGNCGRFYVRYNTPLGSTEIKLPGFTVDTKAPTSVKIKANKSGIKTLSTSAKNTYSKRIKKSVKFTFSANYGTSGKSMTQYKFVPRGKKASKYKWKTANSVTYKTRNKKVRLYVRYIDKSGNITTKKTNGFYVTKK
;
A
#
# COMPACT_ATOMS: atom_id res chain seq x y z
N VAL A 1 -23.84 -38.53 50.37
CA VAL A 1 -23.85 -38.17 48.94
C VAL A 1 -22.85 -37.06 48.77
N LYS A 2 -21.68 -37.33 48.18
CA LYS A 2 -20.66 -36.33 47.87
C LYS A 2 -21.07 -35.66 46.57
N GLY A 3 -21.36 -34.37 46.63
CA GLY A 3 -21.49 -33.52 45.46
C GLY A 3 -20.12 -33.36 44.80
N LYS A 4 -20.03 -33.69 43.54
CA LYS A 4 -18.91 -33.39 42.67
C LYS A 4 -19.07 -31.94 42.25
N GLU A 5 -18.24 -31.03 42.79
CA GLU A 5 -18.05 -29.72 42.21
C GLU A 5 -17.34 -29.88 40.85
N SER A 6 -17.99 -29.47 39.81
CA SER A 6 -17.37 -29.33 38.49
C SER A 6 -16.61 -28.03 38.52
N ASP A 7 -15.29 -28.09 38.62
CA ASP A 7 -14.40 -26.96 38.33
C ASP A 7 -14.45 -26.65 36.84
N ASP A 8 -15.44 -25.87 36.45
CA ASP A 8 -15.41 -25.13 35.18
C ASP A 8 -14.70 -23.80 35.45
N GLU A 9 -13.36 -23.87 35.55
CA GLU A 9 -12.51 -22.69 35.47
C GLU A 9 -12.55 -22.14 34.07
N THR A 10 -13.63 -21.42 33.73
CA THR A 10 -13.58 -20.43 32.70
C THR A 10 -12.63 -19.33 33.17
N SER A 11 -11.37 -19.38 32.71
CA SER A 11 -10.36 -18.37 33.04
C SER A 11 -10.93 -16.98 32.69
N SER A 12 -11.28 -16.22 33.73
CA SER A 12 -11.73 -14.84 33.58
C SER A 12 -10.70 -14.05 32.77
N PRO A 13 -11.10 -13.27 31.75
CA PRO A 13 -10.15 -12.54 30.91
C PRO A 13 -9.33 -11.59 31.79
N VAL A 14 -8.01 -11.69 31.69
CA VAL A 14 -7.04 -10.90 32.47
C VAL A 14 -7.16 -9.39 32.17
N MET A 15 -7.75 -9.04 31.04
CA MET A 15 -7.94 -7.67 30.60
C MET A 15 -9.42 -7.30 30.43
N LYS A 16 -9.84 -6.19 31.06
CA LYS A 16 -11.15 -5.57 30.83
C LYS A 16 -11.25 -4.90 29.46
N SER A 17 -10.20 -4.22 29.06
CA SER A 17 -10.13 -3.60 27.72
C SER A 17 -8.71 -3.54 27.19
N MET A 18 -8.58 -3.69 25.89
CA MET A 18 -7.34 -3.53 25.13
C MET A 18 -7.60 -2.58 23.97
N ASN A 19 -6.96 -1.42 23.98
CA ASN A 19 -7.18 -0.39 22.99
C ASN A 19 -5.96 -0.23 22.09
N ILE A 20 -6.20 -0.27 20.79
CA ILE A 20 -5.18 -0.06 19.77
C ILE A 20 -5.64 1.06 18.86
N THR A 21 -4.83 2.10 18.79
CA THR A 21 -5.06 3.24 17.90
C THR A 21 -3.90 3.37 16.91
N ALA A 22 -4.19 3.86 15.71
CA ALA A 22 -3.19 4.13 14.70
C ALA A 22 -3.60 5.36 13.89
N ASN A 23 -2.63 6.12 13.41
CA ASN A 23 -2.83 7.25 12.51
C ASN A 23 -3.13 6.81 11.06
N THR A 24 -4.10 5.92 10.91
CA THR A 24 -4.51 5.30 9.64
C THR A 24 -5.92 5.72 9.25
N THR A 25 -6.28 5.58 7.97
CA THR A 25 -7.62 5.90 7.46
C THR A 25 -8.71 4.95 7.95
N LYS A 26 -8.32 3.72 8.34
CA LYS A 26 -9.21 2.70 8.91
C LYS A 26 -8.58 2.21 10.21
N PRO A 27 -9.36 1.96 11.29
CA PRO A 27 -8.85 1.41 12.52
C PRO A 27 -8.08 0.10 12.31
N LEU A 28 -7.02 -0.12 13.09
CA LEU A 28 -6.40 -1.43 13.24
C LEU A 28 -7.16 -2.16 14.35
N THR A 29 -8.04 -3.06 13.99
CA THR A 29 -8.76 -3.89 14.97
C THR A 29 -7.94 -5.12 15.30
N ALA A 30 -7.91 -5.51 16.57
CA ALA A 30 -7.32 -6.76 17.00
C ALA A 30 -8.04 -7.95 16.35
N THR A 31 -7.28 -8.99 16.03
CA THR A 31 -7.82 -10.27 15.55
C THR A 31 -7.39 -11.37 16.51
N SER A 32 -8.07 -12.53 16.48
CA SER A 32 -7.61 -13.69 17.23
C SER A 32 -6.19 -14.09 16.77
N VAL A 33 -5.45 -14.78 17.66
CA VAL A 33 -4.09 -15.25 17.35
C VAL A 33 -4.09 -16.19 16.14
N ASP A 34 -5.21 -16.90 15.92
CA ASP A 34 -5.40 -17.87 14.83
C ASP A 34 -5.90 -17.24 13.52
N ALA A 35 -6.22 -15.95 13.49
CA ALA A 35 -6.69 -15.29 12.28
C ALA A 35 -5.64 -15.37 11.15
N ALA A 36 -6.13 -15.60 9.93
CA ALA A 36 -5.30 -15.71 8.74
C ALA A 36 -4.32 -14.53 8.56
N ASN A 37 -3.14 -14.85 8.06
CA ASN A 37 -2.10 -13.87 7.81
C ASN A 37 -2.39 -13.07 6.53
N THR A 38 -3.32 -12.12 6.59
CA THR A 38 -3.59 -11.19 5.49
C THR A 38 -2.66 -9.99 5.57
N TYR A 39 -2.24 -9.48 4.39
CA TYR A 39 -1.39 -8.31 4.23
C TYR A 39 -1.96 -7.40 3.15
N ASP A 40 -3.28 -7.34 3.05
CA ASP A 40 -4.00 -6.63 1.98
C ASP A 40 -4.18 -5.14 2.25
N ARG A 41 -3.70 -4.68 3.40
CA ARG A 41 -3.72 -3.29 3.79
C ARG A 41 -2.43 -2.59 3.35
N TYR A 42 -2.59 -1.48 2.64
CA TYR A 42 -1.49 -0.66 2.11
C TYR A 42 -1.62 0.77 2.63
N GLU A 43 -0.55 1.30 3.20
CA GLU A 43 -0.53 2.62 3.81
C GLU A 43 0.48 3.53 3.09
N LYS A 44 0.03 4.74 2.80
CA LYS A 44 0.78 5.75 2.06
C LYS A 44 1.66 6.63 2.95
N LYS A 45 1.53 6.51 4.26
CA LYS A 45 2.28 7.27 5.28
C LYS A 45 2.88 6.31 6.29
N ASN A 46 3.93 6.74 7.00
CA ASN A 46 4.39 6.02 8.18
C ASN A 46 3.25 5.88 9.18
N ILE A 47 3.15 4.71 9.81
CA ILE A 47 2.10 4.42 10.79
C ILE A 47 2.69 4.42 12.18
N THR A 48 2.13 5.23 13.07
CA THR A 48 2.36 5.12 14.51
C THR A 48 1.19 4.39 15.15
N VAL A 49 1.47 3.23 15.74
CA VAL A 49 0.51 2.43 16.51
C VAL A 49 0.73 2.71 17.98
N ARG A 50 -0.35 2.91 18.73
CA ARG A 50 -0.35 3.10 20.19
C ARG A 50 -1.17 2.01 20.82
N PHE A 51 -0.67 1.51 21.95
CA PHE A 51 -1.25 0.44 22.74
C PHE A 51 -1.61 0.95 24.12
N SER A 52 -2.83 0.68 24.59
CA SER A 52 -3.27 0.95 25.95
C SER A 52 -4.27 -0.12 26.38
N GLY A 53 -4.49 -0.28 27.67
CA GLY A 53 -5.43 -1.26 28.19
C GLY A 53 -5.72 -1.04 29.66
N VAL A 54 -6.81 -1.66 30.13
CA VAL A 54 -7.23 -1.68 31.53
C VAL A 54 -7.34 -3.14 31.95
N ALA A 55 -6.68 -3.50 33.03
CA ALA A 55 -6.78 -4.84 33.64
C ALA A 55 -8.15 -5.05 34.28
N GLN A 56 -8.56 -6.30 34.42
CA GLN A 56 -9.83 -6.64 35.03
C GLN A 56 -9.76 -6.62 36.56
N GLY A 57 -10.87 -6.23 37.22
CA GLY A 57 -11.00 -6.23 38.66
C GLY A 57 -10.02 -5.27 39.36
N PHE A 58 -9.42 -5.68 40.45
CA PHE A 58 -8.44 -4.92 41.25
C PHE A 58 -6.99 -5.09 40.73
N THR A 59 -6.80 -5.85 39.66
CA THR A 59 -5.48 -6.10 39.07
C THR A 59 -4.99 -4.88 38.31
N LYS A 60 -3.69 -4.60 38.38
CA LYS A 60 -3.05 -3.51 37.61
C LYS A 60 -2.33 -4.05 36.37
N LEU A 61 -2.41 -3.31 35.27
CA LEU A 61 -1.56 -3.54 34.14
C LEU A 61 -0.10 -3.26 34.54
N THR A 62 0.77 -4.26 34.43
CA THR A 62 2.19 -4.12 34.82
C THR A 62 3.05 -3.68 33.66
N SER A 63 2.80 -4.20 32.47
CA SER A 63 3.51 -3.77 31.25
C SER A 63 2.69 -4.04 29.99
N ILE A 64 3.01 -3.30 28.93
CA ILE A 64 2.62 -3.60 27.56
C ILE A 64 3.90 -3.92 26.80
N GLU A 65 3.91 -5.07 26.16
CA GLU A 65 5.00 -5.50 25.29
C GLU A 65 4.49 -5.66 23.86
N TYR A 66 5.31 -5.36 22.89
CA TYR A 66 4.98 -5.54 21.48
C TYR A 66 6.16 -6.07 20.70
N LYS A 67 5.88 -6.69 19.57
CA LYS A 67 6.83 -6.98 18.52
C LYS A 67 6.21 -6.74 17.14
N PHE A 68 6.96 -6.13 16.25
CA PHE A 68 6.62 -6.03 14.84
C PHE A 68 7.30 -7.18 14.09
N VAL A 69 6.52 -8.07 13.51
CA VAL A 69 7.01 -9.24 12.79
C VAL A 69 6.89 -8.99 11.30
N PRO A 70 8.02 -8.87 10.57
CA PRO A 70 8.01 -8.71 9.13
C PRO A 70 7.32 -9.90 8.43
N LYS A 71 6.69 -9.64 7.28
CA LYS A 71 6.07 -10.68 6.47
C LYS A 71 7.09 -11.76 6.10
N GLY A 72 6.73 -13.02 6.30
CA GLY A 72 7.60 -14.17 6.01
C GLY A 72 8.62 -14.51 7.10
N VAL A 73 8.72 -13.72 8.17
CA VAL A 73 9.60 -14.01 9.31
C VAL A 73 8.83 -14.80 10.37
N ASN A 74 9.49 -15.78 10.97
CA ASN A 74 8.93 -16.56 12.08
C ASN A 74 8.78 -15.64 13.32
N ASN A 75 7.57 -15.55 13.88
CA ASN A 75 7.29 -14.69 15.02
C ASN A 75 8.07 -15.08 16.29
N LYS A 76 8.47 -16.34 16.43
CA LYS A 76 9.25 -16.84 17.56
C LYS A 76 10.69 -16.30 17.59
N THR A 77 11.22 -15.85 16.45
CA THR A 77 12.58 -15.30 16.36
C THR A 77 12.65 -13.80 16.70
N ILE A 78 11.50 -13.13 16.86
CA ILE A 78 11.43 -11.71 17.19
C ILE A 78 11.08 -11.55 18.67
N ALA A 79 11.98 -10.92 19.41
CA ALA A 79 11.78 -10.62 20.82
C ALA A 79 10.71 -9.52 21.04
N TYR A 80 9.99 -9.60 22.14
CA TYR A 80 9.13 -8.52 22.61
C TYR A 80 9.95 -7.34 23.12
N LYS A 81 9.39 -6.15 22.99
CA LYS A 81 9.89 -4.89 23.53
C LYS A 81 8.82 -4.25 24.38
N THR A 82 9.20 -3.74 25.55
CA THR A 82 8.29 -2.98 26.41
C THR A 82 8.04 -1.60 25.81
N GLY A 83 6.77 -1.17 25.81
CA GLY A 83 6.39 0.15 25.34
C GLY A 83 4.93 0.24 24.92
N SER A 84 4.46 1.49 24.79
CA SER A 84 3.07 1.81 24.44
C SER A 84 2.89 2.32 23.01
N SER A 85 3.95 2.40 22.23
CA SER A 85 3.84 2.83 20.83
C SER A 85 5.02 2.39 19.97
N TYR A 86 4.77 2.31 18.66
CA TYR A 86 5.80 2.04 17.66
C TYR A 86 5.44 2.67 16.32
N THR A 87 6.44 3.24 15.62
CA THR A 87 6.28 3.79 14.29
C THR A 87 6.86 2.87 13.22
N VAL A 88 5.99 2.34 12.35
CA VAL A 88 6.38 1.58 11.17
C VAL A 88 6.68 2.52 10.03
N LYS A 89 7.92 2.47 9.53
CA LYS A 89 8.43 3.35 8.47
C LYS A 89 8.22 2.75 7.08
N ASN A 90 8.42 3.60 6.08
CA ASN A 90 8.42 3.20 4.66
C ASN A 90 9.28 1.96 4.38
N GLY A 91 8.79 1.09 3.50
CA GLY A 91 9.47 -0.14 3.08
C GLY A 91 9.17 -1.37 3.96
N ASN A 92 8.41 -1.20 5.06
CA ASN A 92 8.07 -2.29 5.95
C ASN A 92 6.72 -2.92 5.59
N CYS A 93 6.69 -4.26 5.60
CA CYS A 93 5.50 -5.09 5.48
C CYS A 93 5.52 -6.10 6.63
N GLY A 94 4.49 -6.12 7.48
CA GLY A 94 4.46 -6.97 8.67
C GLY A 94 3.20 -6.78 9.49
N ARG A 95 3.23 -7.28 10.72
CA ARG A 95 2.14 -7.16 11.71
C ARG A 95 2.68 -7.01 13.11
N PHE A 96 1.82 -6.56 14.02
CA PHE A 96 2.10 -6.55 15.45
C PHE A 96 1.52 -7.77 16.16
N TYR A 97 2.28 -8.21 17.16
CA TYR A 97 1.82 -8.97 18.31
C TYR A 97 1.97 -8.06 19.52
N VAL A 98 0.94 -7.96 20.35
CA VAL A 98 0.92 -7.10 21.53
C VAL A 98 0.51 -7.96 22.72
N ARG A 99 1.30 -7.88 23.79
CA ARG A 99 1.07 -8.62 25.03
C ARG A 99 0.81 -7.63 26.16
N TYR A 100 -0.27 -7.84 26.88
CA TYR A 100 -0.66 -7.08 28.06
C TYR A 100 -0.41 -7.95 29.28
N ASN A 101 0.48 -7.51 30.17
CA ASN A 101 0.91 -8.27 31.34
C ASN A 101 0.28 -7.72 32.60
N THR A 102 -0.18 -8.63 33.48
CA THR A 102 -0.67 -8.35 34.80
C THR A 102 -0.04 -9.34 35.78
N PRO A 103 -0.14 -9.16 37.13
CA PRO A 103 0.32 -10.15 38.09
C PRO A 103 -0.38 -11.52 37.96
N LEU A 104 -1.58 -11.56 37.38
CA LEU A 104 -2.38 -12.80 37.21
C LEU A 104 -2.11 -13.50 35.86
N GLY A 105 -1.31 -12.92 35.00
CA GLY A 105 -0.99 -13.51 33.70
C GLY A 105 -0.91 -12.48 32.56
N SER A 106 -0.82 -12.98 31.34
CA SER A 106 -0.72 -12.14 30.15
C SER A 106 -1.76 -12.47 29.10
N THR A 107 -2.22 -11.45 28.38
CA THR A 107 -3.09 -11.60 27.21
C THR A 107 -2.35 -11.12 25.96
N GLU A 108 -2.24 -11.98 24.95
CA GLU A 108 -1.61 -11.64 23.66
C GLU A 108 -2.68 -11.45 22.58
N ILE A 109 -2.53 -10.39 21.80
CA ILE A 109 -3.36 -10.13 20.63
C ILE A 109 -2.49 -9.93 19.39
N LYS A 110 -3.04 -10.21 18.23
CA LYS A 110 -2.41 -10.06 16.94
C LYS A 110 -3.17 -9.03 16.09
N LEU A 111 -2.46 -8.14 15.41
CA LEU A 111 -3.07 -7.22 14.46
C LEU A 111 -3.01 -7.78 13.03
N PRO A 112 -3.96 -7.35 12.15
CA PRO A 112 -3.86 -7.63 10.72
C PRO A 112 -2.55 -7.10 10.16
N GLY A 113 -2.00 -7.79 9.15
CA GLY A 113 -0.80 -7.35 8.47
C GLY A 113 -1.06 -6.12 7.59
N PHE A 114 -0.02 -5.30 7.39
CA PHE A 114 -0.07 -4.15 6.52
C PHE A 114 1.29 -3.85 5.89
N THR A 115 1.28 -3.05 4.82
CA THR A 115 2.47 -2.58 4.11
C THR A 115 2.52 -1.07 4.14
N VAL A 116 3.65 -0.49 4.52
CA VAL A 116 3.90 0.96 4.46
C VAL A 116 4.78 1.27 3.25
N ASP A 117 4.23 1.99 2.28
CA ASP A 117 4.95 2.46 1.10
C ASP A 117 4.61 3.93 0.82
N THR A 118 5.54 4.81 1.15
CA THR A 118 5.38 6.26 1.01
C THR A 118 5.94 6.79 -0.31
N LYS A 119 6.55 5.93 -1.12
CA LYS A 119 7.28 6.33 -2.34
C LYS A 119 6.47 6.06 -3.59
N ALA A 120 6.37 7.06 -4.45
CA ALA A 120 5.74 6.90 -5.75
C ALA A 120 6.57 6.00 -6.69
N PRO A 121 5.92 5.32 -7.66
CA PRO A 121 6.60 4.48 -8.63
C PRO A 121 7.76 5.19 -9.33
N THR A 122 8.90 4.49 -9.43
CA THR A 122 10.15 4.98 -10.04
C THR A 122 10.49 4.23 -11.33
N SER A 123 11.58 4.60 -12.01
CA SER A 123 12.04 3.96 -13.27
C SER A 123 10.94 3.81 -14.31
N VAL A 124 10.02 4.78 -14.34
CA VAL A 124 8.84 4.76 -15.22
C VAL A 124 9.21 4.97 -16.67
N LYS A 125 8.78 4.09 -17.57
CA LYS A 125 9.08 4.12 -19.00
C LYS A 125 7.81 3.99 -19.85
N ILE A 126 7.71 4.82 -20.89
CA ILE A 126 6.74 4.69 -21.97
C ILE A 126 7.54 4.29 -23.21
N LYS A 127 7.57 3.00 -23.54
CA LYS A 127 8.29 2.46 -24.69
C LYS A 127 7.37 2.45 -25.90
N ALA A 128 7.77 3.11 -26.99
CA ALA A 128 7.09 3.05 -28.27
C ALA A 128 7.82 2.08 -29.21
N ASN A 129 7.09 1.36 -30.06
CA ASN A 129 7.67 0.49 -31.09
C ASN A 129 8.15 1.28 -32.33
N LYS A 130 8.14 2.58 -32.27
CA LYS A 130 8.65 3.51 -33.31
C LYS A 130 9.64 4.48 -32.67
N SER A 131 10.73 4.77 -33.39
CA SER A 131 11.79 5.68 -32.96
C SER A 131 11.32 7.12 -32.78
N GLY A 132 12.07 7.91 -32.00
CA GLY A 132 11.87 9.37 -31.84
C GLY A 132 10.69 9.76 -30.93
N ILE A 133 10.06 8.80 -30.22
CA ILE A 133 9.13 9.09 -29.13
C ILE A 133 9.87 8.91 -27.81
N LYS A 134 9.89 9.96 -27.01
CA LYS A 134 10.62 10.04 -25.73
C LYS A 134 9.65 10.13 -24.54
N THR A 135 9.98 9.50 -23.43
CA THR A 135 9.30 9.71 -22.14
C THR A 135 9.78 11.01 -21.52
N LEU A 136 8.86 11.89 -21.16
CA LEU A 136 9.14 13.23 -20.63
C LEU A 136 8.43 13.42 -19.26
N SER A 137 8.92 14.37 -18.45
CA SER A 137 8.17 14.88 -17.31
C SER A 137 6.88 15.58 -17.79
N THR A 138 5.88 15.69 -16.92
CA THR A 138 4.63 16.40 -17.26
C THR A 138 4.83 17.89 -17.46
N SER A 139 5.85 18.49 -16.84
CA SER A 139 6.26 19.91 -16.99
C SER A 139 7.04 20.20 -18.27
N ALA A 140 7.64 19.19 -18.93
CA ALA A 140 8.45 19.40 -20.12
C ALA A 140 7.66 20.09 -21.25
N LYS A 141 8.34 20.95 -22.02
CA LYS A 141 7.75 21.63 -23.19
C LYS A 141 7.19 20.61 -24.19
N ASN A 142 6.02 20.90 -24.75
CA ASN A 142 5.37 20.03 -25.73
C ASN A 142 5.88 20.32 -27.12
N THR A 143 6.45 19.31 -27.79
CA THR A 143 6.79 19.34 -29.22
C THR A 143 5.88 18.38 -29.98
N TYR A 144 5.57 18.62 -31.25
CA TYR A 144 4.66 17.81 -32.08
C TYR A 144 5.25 17.51 -33.46
N SER A 145 6.56 17.42 -33.55
CA SER A 145 7.30 17.23 -34.81
C SER A 145 7.33 15.77 -35.30
N LYS A 146 7.09 14.79 -34.38
CA LYS A 146 7.28 13.38 -34.74
C LYS A 146 6.13 12.86 -35.61
N ARG A 147 6.45 12.50 -36.85
CA ARG A 147 5.57 11.80 -37.80
C ARG A 147 5.76 10.29 -37.66
N ILE A 148 4.67 9.54 -37.62
CA ILE A 148 4.64 8.08 -37.53
C ILE A 148 3.80 7.52 -38.67
N LYS A 149 4.31 6.53 -39.39
CA LYS A 149 3.56 5.81 -40.44
C LYS A 149 2.68 4.73 -39.83
N LYS A 150 1.46 4.59 -40.31
CA LYS A 150 0.42 3.59 -39.97
C LYS A 150 -0.09 3.64 -38.50
N SER A 151 0.71 3.28 -37.51
CA SER A 151 0.32 3.23 -36.12
C SER A 151 1.54 3.19 -35.21
N VAL A 152 1.31 3.42 -33.90
CA VAL A 152 2.33 3.25 -32.88
C VAL A 152 1.76 2.49 -31.68
N LYS A 153 2.46 1.44 -31.23
CA LYS A 153 2.17 0.70 -30.02
C LYS A 153 3.07 1.21 -28.89
N PHE A 154 2.46 1.45 -27.73
CA PHE A 154 3.13 1.82 -26.50
C PHE A 154 3.02 0.69 -25.48
N THR A 155 4.10 0.45 -24.75
CA THR A 155 4.13 -0.43 -23.57
C THR A 155 4.61 0.38 -22.36
N PHE A 156 4.13 0.02 -21.17
CA PHE A 156 4.35 0.77 -19.95
C PHE A 156 5.05 -0.10 -18.91
N SER A 157 6.09 0.43 -18.28
CA SER A 157 6.80 -0.24 -17.18
C SER A 157 7.21 0.75 -16.10
N ALA A 158 7.29 0.27 -14.86
CA ALA A 158 7.76 1.03 -13.70
C ALA A 158 8.24 0.07 -12.61
N ASN A 159 9.03 0.59 -11.68
CA ASN A 159 9.26 -0.02 -10.37
C ASN A 159 8.23 0.56 -9.39
N TYR A 160 7.41 -0.29 -8.80
CA TYR A 160 6.29 0.08 -7.91
C TYR A 160 6.63 -0.01 -6.42
N GLY A 161 7.91 -0.23 -6.07
CA GLY A 161 8.35 -0.28 -4.67
C GLY A 161 7.76 -1.46 -3.88
N THR A 162 7.67 -1.28 -2.58
CA THR A 162 7.29 -2.33 -1.62
C THR A 162 5.83 -2.75 -1.72
N SER A 163 4.93 -1.83 -2.01
CA SER A 163 3.49 -2.13 -2.12
C SER A 163 3.13 -2.86 -3.41
N GLY A 164 3.99 -2.77 -4.44
CA GLY A 164 3.74 -3.37 -5.73
C GLY A 164 2.71 -2.62 -6.58
N LYS A 165 2.49 -3.11 -7.79
CA LYS A 165 1.61 -2.49 -8.78
C LYS A 165 0.13 -2.62 -8.39
N SER A 166 -0.60 -1.50 -8.43
CA SER A 166 -2.05 -1.47 -8.51
C SER A 166 -2.51 -1.44 -9.96
N MET A 167 -2.23 -0.33 -10.68
CA MET A 167 -2.65 -0.20 -12.07
C MET A 167 -1.76 0.77 -12.85
N THR A 168 -1.83 0.67 -14.17
CA THR A 168 -1.30 1.68 -15.10
C THR A 168 -2.44 2.25 -15.92
N GLN A 169 -2.50 3.56 -16.03
CA GLN A 169 -3.54 4.25 -16.77
C GLN A 169 -2.94 5.21 -17.79
N TYR A 170 -3.66 5.40 -18.90
CA TYR A 170 -3.23 6.27 -19.99
C TYR A 170 -4.37 7.14 -20.52
N LYS A 171 -4.00 8.21 -21.21
CA LYS A 171 -4.91 9.01 -22.04
C LYS A 171 -4.16 9.72 -23.17
N PHE A 172 -4.81 9.83 -24.32
CA PHE A 172 -4.31 10.65 -25.42
C PHE A 172 -4.92 12.05 -25.33
N VAL A 173 -4.09 13.08 -25.44
CA VAL A 173 -4.50 14.47 -25.36
C VAL A 173 -4.11 15.18 -26.66
N PRO A 174 -5.08 15.67 -27.46
CA PRO A 174 -4.79 16.42 -28.68
C PRO A 174 -4.03 17.72 -28.40
N ARG A 175 -3.30 18.19 -29.42
CA ARG A 175 -2.62 19.51 -29.36
C ARG A 175 -3.64 20.61 -29.01
N GLY A 176 -3.24 21.55 -28.16
CA GLY A 176 -4.08 22.68 -27.73
C GLY A 176 -5.16 22.35 -26.69
N LYS A 177 -5.36 21.06 -26.36
CA LYS A 177 -6.38 20.69 -25.38
C LYS A 177 -5.81 20.47 -23.97
N LYS A 178 -6.58 20.82 -22.92
CA LYS A 178 -6.21 20.60 -21.51
C LYS A 178 -6.34 19.12 -21.15
N ALA A 179 -5.32 18.55 -20.51
CA ALA A 179 -5.30 17.13 -20.15
C ALA A 179 -6.40 16.74 -19.14
N SER A 180 -6.88 17.67 -18.30
CA SER A 180 -7.97 17.45 -17.36
C SER A 180 -9.29 17.03 -18.03
N LYS A 181 -9.54 17.46 -19.25
CA LYS A 181 -10.77 17.14 -20.01
C LYS A 181 -10.83 15.71 -20.56
N TYR A 182 -9.75 14.92 -20.42
CA TYR A 182 -9.67 13.55 -20.96
C TYR A 182 -9.63 12.51 -19.85
N LYS A 183 -10.54 11.53 -19.93
CA LYS A 183 -10.64 10.44 -18.96
C LYS A 183 -9.45 9.48 -19.08
N TRP A 184 -9.01 8.94 -17.94
CA TRP A 184 -8.01 7.89 -17.89
C TRP A 184 -8.60 6.54 -18.26
N LYS A 185 -7.81 5.72 -18.97
CA LYS A 185 -8.15 4.32 -19.32
C LYS A 185 -7.08 3.41 -18.74
N THR A 186 -7.46 2.25 -18.23
CA THR A 186 -6.53 1.28 -17.65
C THR A 186 -6.02 0.32 -18.72
N ALA A 187 -4.70 0.20 -18.85
CA ALA A 187 -4.03 -0.81 -19.68
C ALA A 187 -2.52 -0.84 -19.40
N ASN A 188 -1.85 -1.94 -19.76
CA ASN A 188 -0.39 -2.08 -19.75
C ASN A 188 0.26 -1.75 -21.10
N SER A 189 -0.54 -1.66 -22.13
CA SER A 189 -0.12 -1.24 -23.45
C SER A 189 -1.29 -0.64 -24.22
N VAL A 190 -0.99 0.17 -25.24
CA VAL A 190 -2.03 0.73 -26.11
C VAL A 190 -1.46 1.00 -27.51
N THR A 191 -2.28 0.82 -28.54
CA THR A 191 -1.96 1.17 -29.93
C THR A 191 -2.74 2.41 -30.33
N TYR A 192 -2.05 3.44 -30.85
CA TYR A 192 -2.67 4.63 -31.43
C TYR A 192 -2.68 4.52 -32.96
N LYS A 193 -3.89 4.62 -33.57
CA LYS A 193 -4.13 4.49 -35.01
C LYS A 193 -4.78 5.72 -35.64
N THR A 194 -5.24 6.70 -34.83
CA THR A 194 -5.96 7.87 -35.34
C THR A 194 -5.04 8.75 -36.17
N ARG A 195 -5.43 8.96 -37.41
CA ARG A 195 -4.61 9.68 -38.42
C ARG A 195 -4.81 11.19 -38.31
N ASN A 196 -3.79 11.93 -38.78
CA ASN A 196 -3.80 13.39 -39.00
C ASN A 196 -4.14 14.23 -37.75
N LYS A 197 -4.08 13.65 -36.57
CA LYS A 197 -4.25 14.36 -35.28
C LYS A 197 -2.94 14.40 -34.51
N LYS A 198 -2.48 15.61 -34.21
CA LYS A 198 -1.32 15.83 -33.33
C LYS A 198 -1.75 15.56 -31.88
N VAL A 199 -1.14 14.57 -31.23
CA VAL A 199 -1.47 14.14 -29.86
C VAL A 199 -0.22 13.92 -29.03
N ARG A 200 -0.39 13.87 -27.72
CA ARG A 200 0.57 13.33 -26.76
C ARG A 200 -0.09 12.29 -25.87
N LEU A 201 0.66 11.30 -25.47
CA LEU A 201 0.22 10.27 -24.53
C LEU A 201 0.64 10.68 -23.13
N TYR A 202 -0.30 10.63 -22.19
CA TYR A 202 -0.05 10.67 -20.75
C TYR A 202 -0.22 9.27 -20.18
N VAL A 203 0.68 8.90 -19.27
CA VAL A 203 0.61 7.63 -18.54
C VAL A 203 0.82 7.92 -17.07
N ARG A 204 -0.02 7.35 -16.20
CA ARG A 204 0.18 7.36 -14.76
C ARG A 204 0.30 5.93 -14.23
N TYR A 205 1.25 5.76 -13.34
CA TYR A 205 1.61 4.50 -12.67
C TYR A 205 1.16 4.62 -11.23
N ILE A 206 0.36 3.68 -10.77
CA ILE A 206 -0.26 3.70 -9.44
C ILE A 206 0.13 2.42 -8.73
N ASP A 207 0.73 2.53 -7.53
CA ASP A 207 1.02 1.40 -6.65
C ASP A 207 -0.18 1.05 -5.77
N LYS A 208 -0.08 -0.03 -4.99
CA LYS A 208 -1.16 -0.48 -4.11
C LYS A 208 -1.38 0.46 -2.91
N SER A 209 -0.38 1.24 -2.50
CA SER A 209 -0.52 2.29 -1.48
C SER A 209 -1.18 3.56 -2.02
N GLY A 210 -1.45 3.64 -3.32
CA GLY A 210 -2.07 4.79 -3.96
C GLY A 210 -1.11 5.94 -4.28
N ASN A 211 0.22 5.70 -4.25
CA ASN A 211 1.18 6.68 -4.74
C ASN A 211 1.18 6.69 -6.27
N ILE A 212 1.39 7.86 -6.86
CA ILE A 212 1.22 8.06 -8.30
C ILE A 212 2.44 8.76 -8.91
N THR A 213 2.96 8.21 -9.99
CA THR A 213 3.89 8.90 -10.89
C THR A 213 3.26 9.06 -12.26
N THR A 214 3.26 10.28 -12.79
CA THR A 214 2.74 10.58 -14.13
C THR A 214 3.87 11.04 -15.06
N LYS A 215 3.89 10.51 -16.27
CA LYS A 215 4.78 10.91 -17.37
C LYS A 215 3.97 11.16 -18.63
N LYS A 216 4.58 11.84 -19.60
CA LYS A 216 4.00 12.03 -20.93
C LYS A 216 5.03 11.73 -22.02
N THR A 217 4.57 11.58 -23.26
CA THR A 217 5.47 11.56 -24.42
C THR A 217 5.62 12.97 -24.99
N ASN A 218 6.67 13.19 -25.79
CA ASN A 218 6.61 14.25 -26.80
C ASN A 218 5.39 14.01 -27.71
N GLY A 219 4.90 15.07 -28.34
CA GLY A 219 3.77 14.97 -29.26
C GLY A 219 4.16 14.29 -30.57
N PHE A 220 3.22 13.60 -31.16
CA PHE A 220 3.34 12.89 -32.43
C PHE A 220 2.04 12.96 -33.23
N TYR A 221 2.08 12.52 -34.48
CA TYR A 221 0.91 12.30 -35.33
C TYR A 221 1.11 11.11 -36.25
N VAL A 222 0.02 10.43 -36.57
CA VAL A 222 0.02 9.24 -37.45
C VAL A 222 -0.48 9.60 -38.83
N THR A 223 0.18 9.06 -39.87
CA THR A 223 -0.18 9.24 -41.30
C THR A 223 -0.50 7.91 -41.97
N LYS A 224 -1.07 7.93 -43.19
CA LYS A 224 -1.40 6.72 -43.96
C LYS A 224 -0.14 5.95 -44.36
N LYS A 225 0.79 6.58 -44.98
CA LYS A 225 2.13 6.08 -45.42
C LYS A 225 3.20 7.12 -45.19
#